data_b8390b75de64f065adf81c942e9b8114
#
_entry.id   b8390b75de64f065adf81c942e9b8114
#
_cell.length_a   1.000
_cell.length_b   1.000
_cell.length_c   1.000
_cell.angle_alpha   90.00
_cell.angle_beta   90.00
_cell.angle_gamma   90.00
#
_symmetry.space_group_name_H-M   'P 1'
#
loop_
_entity.id
_entity.type
_entity.pdbx_description
1 polymer ?
#
loop_
_entity_poly.entity_id
_entity_poly.type
_entity_poly.pdbx_seq_one_letter_code
_entity_poly.pdbx_strand_id
1 'polypeptide(L)'
;MLFSIAAHAAEKKPNVLFIAIDDQNDWIGYLGGHPMVKTPHIDRLAKRGTAFTNAHCQAPLCNPSRTSLMTGLRPSTTGIYGLSPWFRNVPELKDLVTLPQYLRKYGGYKTYTTGKIYHGRYGREKNGKEFDVVGPSTSGAPFPQKKLIGPTQFGNHKLMDWGVFDHKDENKADWNIASWAVEQLDTKPKEPFFMSVGFFLPHVPCYATQKWFDLYPDNDTVLPKILRNDRADTPRFSWYMHWYLPEVRHKWLEDNNQWRNLVRSYLACTSFIDSQVGRLMNALKRNGLDENTVIVLWSDHGWHLGEKAITGKNTLWDDGTRVPLIFAGPGVKPGQVCTQPAELLDIYPTLTGLLDLPEKKGLDGRSLIPQLQDAKAKRRHPAITTHNHDNHGVRSEHWRYIQYADGSEELYDMRKDPNEWTNLASDPKFAKVIARHKQFLPKINRKPALGSKNRILLY
;
A
#
# COMPACT_ATOMS: atom_id res chain seq x y z
N MET A 1 11.10 1.23 -59.74
CA MET A 1 10.49 0.78 -58.50
C MET A 1 11.16 1.53 -57.37
N LEU A 2 10.52 2.56 -56.84
CA LEU A 2 10.99 3.28 -55.66
C LEU A 2 10.45 2.58 -54.43
N PHE A 3 11.31 1.90 -53.68
CA PHE A 3 10.96 1.39 -52.33
C PHE A 3 10.88 2.57 -51.38
N SER A 4 9.66 2.94 -51.00
CA SER A 4 9.39 3.85 -49.88
C SER A 4 9.77 3.11 -48.58
N ILE A 5 10.92 3.48 -48.01
CA ILE A 5 11.29 3.09 -46.65
C ILE A 5 10.43 3.97 -45.73
N ALA A 6 9.30 3.43 -45.26
CA ALA A 6 8.54 4.04 -44.17
C ALA A 6 9.46 4.03 -42.94
N ALA A 7 10.01 5.15 -42.59
CA ALA A 7 10.68 5.34 -41.32
C ALA A 7 9.64 5.13 -40.23
N HIS A 8 9.66 3.97 -39.55
CA HIS A 8 8.94 3.78 -38.30
C HIS A 8 9.52 4.83 -37.31
N ALA A 9 8.74 5.86 -37.05
CA ALA A 9 9.03 6.74 -35.92
C ALA A 9 9.20 5.84 -34.70
N ALA A 10 10.37 5.88 -34.06
CA ALA A 10 10.60 5.08 -32.85
C ALA A 10 9.49 5.38 -31.86
N GLU A 11 8.73 4.36 -31.48
CA GLU A 11 7.60 4.48 -30.60
C GLU A 11 8.07 5.12 -29.29
N LYS A 12 7.46 6.23 -28.90
CA LYS A 12 7.90 7.02 -27.72
C LYS A 12 7.69 6.18 -26.48
N LYS A 13 8.77 5.89 -25.74
CA LYS A 13 8.68 5.13 -24.48
C LYS A 13 7.62 5.73 -23.56
N PRO A 14 6.72 4.91 -22.96
CA PRO A 14 5.73 5.42 -22.01
C PRO A 14 6.38 6.05 -20.79
N ASN A 15 5.80 7.12 -20.29
CA ASN A 15 6.12 7.65 -18.96
C ASN A 15 5.54 6.73 -17.88
N VAL A 16 5.96 6.92 -16.63
CA VAL A 16 5.39 6.24 -15.47
C VAL A 16 5.00 7.25 -14.39
N LEU A 17 3.73 7.26 -13.99
CA LEU A 17 3.26 7.94 -12.80
C LEU A 17 2.96 6.89 -11.71
N PHE A 18 3.72 6.94 -10.62
CA PHE A 18 3.73 5.96 -9.56
C PHE A 18 3.19 6.57 -8.27
N ILE A 19 1.93 6.28 -7.92
CA ILE A 19 1.19 6.92 -6.83
C ILE A 19 1.10 5.98 -5.64
N ALA A 20 1.67 6.39 -4.51
CA ALA A 20 1.61 5.67 -3.24
C ALA A 20 0.68 6.40 -2.26
N ILE A 21 -0.16 5.66 -1.53
CA ILE A 21 -0.99 6.17 -0.43
C ILE A 21 -0.57 5.44 0.85
N ASP A 22 -0.30 6.17 1.94
CA ASP A 22 0.19 5.57 3.18
C ASP A 22 -0.97 5.11 4.07
N ASP A 23 -0.90 3.89 4.58
CA ASP A 23 -1.92 3.29 5.47
C ASP A 23 -3.34 3.17 4.86
N GLN A 24 -3.51 3.19 3.55
CA GLN A 24 -4.81 3.07 2.90
C GLN A 24 -5.21 1.59 2.79
N ASN A 25 -6.23 1.22 3.55
CA ASN A 25 -6.88 -0.09 3.45
C ASN A 25 -7.82 -0.18 2.23
N ASP A 26 -8.69 -1.17 2.20
CA ASP A 26 -9.65 -1.41 1.13
C ASP A 26 -10.86 -0.44 1.12
N TRP A 27 -10.89 0.59 1.99
CA TRP A 27 -11.91 1.62 2.01
C TRP A 27 -11.72 2.60 0.86
N ILE A 28 -11.91 2.09 -0.35
CA ILE A 28 -11.93 2.78 -1.63
C ILE A 28 -13.12 2.24 -2.43
N GLY A 29 -13.77 3.08 -3.21
CA GLY A 29 -15.03 2.74 -3.87
C GLY A 29 -14.98 1.46 -4.70
N TYR A 30 -13.97 1.26 -5.54
CA TYR A 30 -13.86 0.05 -6.38
C TYR A 30 -13.56 -1.24 -5.58
N LEU A 31 -13.02 -1.14 -4.36
CA LEU A 31 -12.77 -2.27 -3.46
C LEU A 31 -13.96 -2.62 -2.58
N GLY A 32 -14.85 -1.64 -2.33
CA GLY A 32 -16.09 -1.84 -1.59
C GLY A 32 -15.91 -2.09 -0.09
N GLY A 33 -14.74 -1.81 0.47
CA GLY A 33 -14.46 -2.06 1.91
C GLY A 33 -15.30 -1.24 2.86
N HIS A 34 -15.73 -0.03 2.44
CA HIS A 34 -16.67 0.78 3.22
C HIS A 34 -17.79 1.34 2.32
N PRO A 35 -19.09 1.16 2.70
CA PRO A 35 -20.21 1.50 1.82
C PRO A 35 -20.38 3.01 1.56
N MET A 36 -19.85 3.86 2.43
CA MET A 36 -20.00 5.32 2.33
C MET A 36 -18.76 6.02 1.78
N VAL A 37 -17.66 5.31 1.53
CA VAL A 37 -16.41 5.94 1.06
C VAL A 37 -16.63 6.67 -0.27
N LYS A 38 -16.02 7.84 -0.41
CA LYS A 38 -16.14 8.68 -1.62
C LYS A 38 -14.77 8.91 -2.25
N THR A 39 -14.48 8.14 -3.30
CA THR A 39 -13.21 8.17 -4.04
C THR A 39 -13.41 8.24 -5.56
N PRO A 40 -14.16 9.25 -6.08
CA PRO A 40 -14.58 9.29 -7.48
C PRO A 40 -13.42 9.39 -8.47
N HIS A 41 -12.25 9.93 -8.07
CA HIS A 41 -11.10 10.04 -8.96
C HIS A 41 -10.32 8.72 -9.06
N ILE A 42 -10.12 8.03 -7.94
CA ILE A 42 -9.51 6.70 -7.90
C ILE A 42 -10.42 5.68 -8.61
N ASP A 43 -11.74 5.77 -8.41
CA ASP A 43 -12.72 4.89 -9.09
C ASP A 43 -12.73 5.10 -10.61
N ARG A 44 -12.53 6.35 -11.08
CA ARG A 44 -12.33 6.62 -12.51
C ARG A 44 -11.03 6.05 -13.04
N LEU A 45 -9.94 6.14 -12.26
CA LEU A 45 -8.67 5.53 -12.63
C LEU A 45 -8.81 4.00 -12.72
N ALA A 46 -9.51 3.37 -11.79
CA ALA A 46 -9.80 1.93 -11.80
C ALA A 46 -10.55 1.51 -13.08
N LYS A 47 -11.55 2.30 -13.51
CA LYS A 47 -12.29 2.08 -14.76
C LYS A 47 -11.44 2.30 -16.02
N ARG A 48 -10.40 3.12 -15.93
CA ARG A 48 -9.48 3.40 -17.05
C ARG A 48 -8.46 2.29 -17.24
N GLY A 49 -8.29 1.38 -16.30
CA GLY A 49 -7.27 0.35 -16.31
C GLY A 49 -7.75 -1.01 -15.84
N THR A 50 -6.84 -1.77 -15.27
CA THR A 50 -7.10 -3.02 -14.55
C THR A 50 -6.96 -2.78 -13.06
N ALA A 51 -8.04 -2.99 -12.32
CA ALA A 51 -8.11 -2.86 -10.86
C ALA A 51 -8.05 -4.24 -10.21
N PHE A 52 -7.12 -4.43 -9.26
CA PHE A 52 -6.99 -5.67 -8.49
C PHE A 52 -7.80 -5.55 -7.20
N THR A 53 -8.71 -6.50 -6.95
CA THR A 53 -9.51 -6.55 -5.72
C THR A 53 -8.94 -7.49 -4.67
N ASN A 54 -7.90 -8.23 -5.01
CA ASN A 54 -7.22 -9.20 -4.16
C ASN A 54 -5.70 -8.96 -4.18
N ALA A 55 -5.28 -7.69 -3.95
CA ALA A 55 -3.88 -7.30 -3.88
C ALA A 55 -3.45 -7.12 -2.41
N HIS A 56 -2.23 -7.58 -2.08
CA HIS A 56 -1.73 -7.60 -0.72
C HIS A 56 -0.30 -7.07 -0.61
N CYS A 57 -0.01 -6.42 0.52
CA CYS A 57 1.34 -6.00 0.86
C CYS A 57 2.21 -7.19 1.31
N GLN A 58 3.54 -7.04 1.21
CA GLN A 58 4.49 -8.07 1.65
C GLN A 58 4.79 -7.98 3.13
N ALA A 59 4.49 -6.84 3.76
CA ALA A 59 4.50 -6.65 5.20
C ALA A 59 3.46 -5.60 5.60
N PRO A 60 2.75 -5.78 6.72
CA PRO A 60 1.77 -4.82 7.21
C PRO A 60 2.46 -3.68 8.00
N LEU A 61 3.53 -3.12 7.43
CA LEU A 61 4.34 -2.06 8.03
C LEU A 61 5.13 -1.31 6.95
N CYS A 62 5.19 0.02 7.04
CA CYS A 62 5.70 0.90 5.98
C CYS A 62 7.10 0.53 5.46
N ASN A 63 8.15 0.47 6.32
CA ASN A 63 9.52 0.25 5.84
C ASN A 63 9.70 -1.11 5.16
N PRO A 64 9.29 -2.26 5.74
CA PRO A 64 9.48 -3.54 5.09
C PRO A 64 8.63 -3.69 3.83
N SER A 65 7.39 -3.18 3.78
CA SER A 65 6.56 -3.22 2.58
C SER A 65 7.17 -2.40 1.44
N ARG A 66 7.55 -1.16 1.71
CA ARG A 66 8.13 -0.24 0.70
C ARG A 66 9.50 -0.72 0.24
N THR A 67 10.34 -1.21 1.15
CA THR A 67 11.62 -1.83 0.80
C THR A 67 11.40 -3.04 -0.10
N SER A 68 10.45 -3.91 0.23
CA SER A 68 10.13 -5.10 -0.56
C SER A 68 9.71 -4.74 -1.98
N LEU A 69 8.74 -3.82 -2.14
CA LEU A 69 8.29 -3.37 -3.45
C LEU A 69 9.43 -2.78 -4.28
N MET A 70 10.22 -1.88 -3.69
CA MET A 70 11.25 -1.13 -4.41
C MET A 70 12.48 -1.97 -4.76
N THR A 71 12.77 -3.03 -4.01
CA THR A 71 13.87 -3.97 -4.29
C THR A 71 13.41 -5.22 -5.06
N GLY A 72 12.11 -5.53 -5.00
CA GLY A 72 11.53 -6.76 -5.54
C GLY A 72 11.82 -8.01 -4.70
N LEU A 73 12.27 -7.84 -3.44
CA LEU A 73 12.62 -8.92 -2.52
C LEU A 73 11.71 -8.93 -1.30
N ARG A 74 11.32 -10.12 -0.83
CA ARG A 74 10.46 -10.28 0.35
C ARG A 74 11.15 -9.82 1.63
N PRO A 75 10.40 -9.42 2.67
CA PRO A 75 10.96 -9.18 4.00
C PRO A 75 11.71 -10.41 4.53
N SER A 76 11.20 -11.61 4.30
CA SER A 76 11.86 -12.88 4.66
C SER A 76 13.18 -13.11 3.90
N THR A 77 13.34 -12.57 2.69
CA THR A 77 14.57 -12.64 1.91
C THR A 77 15.59 -11.60 2.39
N THR A 78 15.16 -10.41 2.80
CA THR A 78 16.04 -9.31 3.19
C THR A 78 16.34 -9.25 4.70
N GLY A 79 15.44 -9.78 5.55
CA GLY A 79 15.48 -9.61 7.00
C GLY A 79 15.00 -8.21 7.45
N ILE A 80 14.48 -7.38 6.57
CA ILE A 80 13.93 -6.07 6.90
C ILE A 80 12.47 -6.25 7.37
N TYR A 81 12.23 -6.21 8.68
CA TYR A 81 10.91 -6.41 9.27
C TYR A 81 10.37 -5.18 10.02
N GLY A 82 11.24 -4.32 10.55
CA GLY A 82 10.89 -3.15 11.34
C GLY A 82 10.95 -1.84 10.56
N LEU A 83 10.68 -0.73 11.28
CA LEU A 83 10.79 0.63 10.70
C LEU A 83 12.26 1.02 10.43
N SER A 84 13.21 0.33 10.98
CA SER A 84 14.64 0.39 10.69
C SER A 84 15.23 -1.03 10.66
N PRO A 85 16.38 -1.22 9.96
CA PRO A 85 17.22 -0.20 9.32
C PRO A 85 16.72 0.22 7.94
N TRP A 86 17.30 1.30 7.39
CA TRP A 86 17.34 1.54 5.95
C TRP A 86 18.16 0.42 5.30
N PHE A 87 17.61 -0.24 4.27
CA PHE A 87 18.30 -1.40 3.67
C PHE A 87 19.71 -1.05 3.12
N ARG A 88 19.94 0.22 2.73
CA ARG A 88 21.27 0.69 2.32
C ARG A 88 22.31 0.70 3.45
N ASN A 89 21.86 0.64 4.71
CA ASN A 89 22.74 0.54 5.88
C ASN A 89 23.05 -0.91 6.25
N VAL A 90 22.48 -1.88 5.54
CA VAL A 90 22.76 -3.32 5.73
C VAL A 90 23.80 -3.73 4.69
N PRO A 91 25.00 -4.22 5.09
CA PRO A 91 26.09 -4.49 4.16
C PRO A 91 25.70 -5.39 2.98
N GLU A 92 24.89 -6.42 3.22
CA GLU A 92 24.47 -7.40 2.21
C GLU A 92 23.38 -6.88 1.27
N LEU A 93 22.73 -5.75 1.62
CA LEU A 93 21.61 -5.19 0.88
C LEU A 93 21.94 -3.83 0.24
N LYS A 94 23.02 -3.17 0.66
CA LYS A 94 23.34 -1.79 0.30
C LYS A 94 23.43 -1.53 -1.20
N ASP A 95 23.79 -2.55 -2.00
CA ASP A 95 24.02 -2.45 -3.43
C ASP A 95 22.85 -3.02 -4.27
N LEU A 96 21.73 -3.37 -3.62
CA LEU A 96 20.50 -3.76 -4.34
C LEU A 96 20.06 -2.66 -5.31
N VAL A 97 19.77 -3.07 -6.53
CA VAL A 97 19.25 -2.15 -7.56
C VAL A 97 17.74 -2.02 -7.40
N THR A 98 17.29 -0.83 -7.03
CA THR A 98 15.87 -0.52 -6.83
C THR A 98 15.16 -0.24 -8.15
N LEU A 99 13.82 -0.28 -8.13
CA LEU A 99 12.99 0.00 -9.31
C LEU A 99 13.37 1.32 -10.01
N PRO A 100 13.44 2.50 -9.32
CA PRO A 100 13.81 3.74 -10.00
C PRO A 100 15.23 3.70 -10.58
N GLN A 101 16.17 3.07 -9.89
CA GLN A 101 17.54 2.90 -10.41
C GLN A 101 17.56 2.01 -11.66
N TYR A 102 16.73 0.96 -11.68
CA TYR A 102 16.64 0.06 -12.84
C TYR A 102 16.06 0.77 -14.05
N LEU A 103 14.97 1.51 -13.88
CA LEU A 103 14.34 2.29 -14.93
C LEU A 103 15.29 3.36 -15.48
N ARG A 104 16.03 4.05 -14.61
CA ARG A 104 17.06 5.01 -15.01
C ARG A 104 18.16 4.35 -15.83
N LYS A 105 18.74 3.25 -15.32
CA LYS A 105 19.91 2.60 -15.94
C LYS A 105 19.60 1.95 -17.28
N TYR A 106 18.48 1.21 -17.36
CA TYR A 106 18.16 0.39 -18.52
C TYR A 106 17.11 1.00 -19.44
N GLY A 107 16.28 1.91 -18.91
CA GLY A 107 15.22 2.58 -19.66
C GLY A 107 15.56 4.01 -20.10
N GLY A 108 16.56 4.64 -19.48
CA GLY A 108 16.89 6.05 -19.71
C GLY A 108 15.86 7.01 -19.09
N TYR A 109 15.13 6.56 -18.05
CA TYR A 109 14.12 7.37 -17.39
C TYR A 109 14.74 8.45 -16.50
N LYS A 110 14.24 9.67 -16.60
CA LYS A 110 14.45 10.70 -15.57
C LYS A 110 13.58 10.36 -14.36
N THR A 111 14.19 10.25 -13.19
CA THR A 111 13.48 9.78 -12.00
C THR A 111 13.17 10.92 -11.04
N TYR A 112 11.88 11.05 -10.66
CA TYR A 112 11.36 12.08 -9.76
C TYR A 112 10.75 11.43 -8.53
N THR A 113 10.87 12.07 -7.37
CA THR A 113 10.17 11.67 -6.16
C THR A 113 9.67 12.86 -5.37
N THR A 114 8.47 12.72 -4.80
CA THR A 114 7.91 13.65 -3.83
C THR A 114 7.09 12.88 -2.78
N GLY A 115 7.00 13.41 -1.57
CA GLY A 115 6.27 12.79 -0.49
C GLY A 115 6.91 11.50 0.06
N LYS A 116 6.09 10.54 0.49
CA LYS A 116 6.51 9.31 1.16
C LYS A 116 6.54 8.12 0.19
N ILE A 117 7.69 7.83 -0.39
CA ILE A 117 7.92 6.64 -1.23
C ILE A 117 8.63 5.56 -0.41
N TYR A 118 9.71 5.87 0.26
CA TYR A 118 10.31 5.06 1.32
C TYR A 118 9.84 5.53 2.69
N HIS A 119 10.14 4.77 3.73
CA HIS A 119 9.80 5.15 5.10
C HIS A 119 10.65 6.34 5.59
N GLY A 120 10.04 7.27 6.31
CA GLY A 120 10.73 8.42 6.86
C GLY A 120 11.38 9.29 5.78
N ARG A 121 12.69 9.48 5.88
CA ARG A 121 13.49 10.25 4.92
C ARG A 121 14.36 9.39 4.02
N TYR A 122 14.20 8.07 4.07
CA TYR A 122 14.99 7.14 3.24
C TYR A 122 14.78 7.42 1.74
N GLY A 123 15.84 7.27 0.97
CA GLY A 123 15.82 7.45 -0.49
C GLY A 123 15.70 8.91 -0.95
N ARG A 124 15.88 9.89 -0.05
CA ARG A 124 15.77 11.33 -0.35
C ARG A 124 17.12 12.05 -0.29
N GLU A 125 18.20 11.32 -0.38
CA GLU A 125 19.54 11.85 -0.40
C GLU A 125 19.76 12.70 -1.66
N LYS A 126 20.36 13.88 -1.48
CA LYS A 126 20.64 14.83 -2.59
C LYS A 126 21.67 14.32 -3.59
N ASN A 127 22.34 13.19 -3.31
CA ASN A 127 23.36 12.62 -4.17
C ASN A 127 22.82 11.88 -5.41
N GLY A 128 21.50 11.89 -5.63
CA GLY A 128 20.86 11.24 -6.77
C GLY A 128 20.92 9.71 -6.77
N LYS A 129 21.21 9.08 -5.60
CA LYS A 129 21.36 7.62 -5.54
C LYS A 129 20.07 6.91 -5.93
N GLU A 130 18.95 7.28 -5.32
CA GLU A 130 17.64 6.68 -5.64
C GLU A 130 16.92 7.43 -6.77
N PHE A 131 16.88 8.76 -6.71
CA PHE A 131 16.16 9.62 -7.65
C PHE A 131 17.00 10.79 -8.13
N ASP A 132 16.75 11.25 -9.37
CA ASP A 132 17.45 12.40 -9.95
C ASP A 132 16.90 13.72 -9.40
N VAL A 133 15.59 13.81 -9.19
CA VAL A 133 14.90 15.02 -8.74
C VAL A 133 14.06 14.71 -7.51
N VAL A 134 14.27 15.48 -6.45
CA VAL A 134 13.62 15.28 -5.15
C VAL A 134 12.80 16.51 -4.78
N GLY A 135 11.47 16.36 -4.77
CA GLY A 135 10.50 17.36 -4.37
C GLY A 135 10.28 17.46 -2.85
N PRO A 136 9.22 18.13 -2.37
CA PRO A 136 8.89 18.24 -0.95
C PRO A 136 8.66 16.88 -0.28
N SER A 137 8.92 16.82 1.04
CA SER A 137 8.64 15.63 1.86
C SER A 137 7.31 15.77 2.59
N THR A 138 6.85 14.65 3.15
CA THR A 138 5.72 14.63 4.07
C THR A 138 6.17 15.12 5.45
N SER A 139 5.80 16.30 5.85
CA SER A 139 5.98 16.73 7.25
C SER A 139 4.67 16.68 8.04
N GLY A 140 3.55 16.25 7.43
CA GLY A 140 2.24 16.17 8.09
C GLY A 140 1.64 17.50 8.52
N ALA A 141 2.30 18.62 8.24
CA ALA A 141 1.79 19.95 8.59
C ALA A 141 0.48 20.28 7.83
N PRO A 142 -0.39 21.15 8.38
CA PRO A 142 -0.27 21.77 9.70
C PRO A 142 -0.71 20.83 10.82
N PHE A 143 -0.22 21.09 12.04
CA PHE A 143 -0.63 20.41 13.27
C PHE A 143 -1.36 21.38 14.20
N PRO A 144 -2.38 20.95 14.94
CA PRO A 144 -2.97 21.76 15.99
C PRO A 144 -1.95 22.00 17.12
N GLN A 145 -2.07 23.13 17.81
CA GLN A 145 -1.18 23.47 18.94
C GLN A 145 -1.28 22.43 20.08
N LYS A 146 -2.48 21.89 20.29
CA LYS A 146 -2.77 20.81 21.23
C LYS A 146 -3.44 19.68 20.49
N LYS A 147 -3.21 18.44 20.92
CA LYS A 147 -3.91 17.28 20.39
C LYS A 147 -5.43 17.47 20.51
N LEU A 148 -6.16 16.98 19.50
CA LEU A 148 -7.62 17.02 19.46
C LEU A 148 -8.25 15.95 20.36
N ILE A 149 -7.57 14.80 20.51
CA ILE A 149 -7.98 13.75 21.43
C ILE A 149 -7.09 13.76 22.69
N GLY A 150 -7.64 13.23 23.78
CA GLY A 150 -6.89 13.05 25.04
C GLY A 150 -5.78 12.00 24.94
N PRO A 151 -5.07 11.74 26.05
CA PRO A 151 -4.13 10.62 26.12
C PRO A 151 -4.84 9.29 25.88
N THR A 152 -4.18 8.38 25.14
CA THR A 152 -4.66 7.02 24.92
C THR A 152 -4.17 6.08 26.02
N GLN A 153 -4.57 4.80 25.98
CA GLN A 153 -4.07 3.81 26.95
C GLN A 153 -2.53 3.63 26.90
N PHE A 154 -1.86 4.14 25.85
CA PHE A 154 -0.39 4.17 25.75
C PHE A 154 0.21 5.57 25.98
N GLY A 155 -0.52 6.43 26.66
CA GLY A 155 -0.09 7.79 26.96
C GLY A 155 -0.30 8.79 25.81
N ASN A 156 0.47 9.84 25.83
CA ASN A 156 0.29 10.98 24.92
C ASN A 156 1.14 10.86 23.64
N HIS A 157 0.97 9.76 22.89
CA HIS A 157 1.70 9.55 21.63
C HIS A 157 1.25 10.57 20.58
N LYS A 158 2.19 11.39 20.07
CA LYS A 158 1.91 12.54 19.20
C LYS A 158 1.23 12.21 17.88
N LEU A 159 1.42 10.99 17.35
CA LEU A 159 0.78 10.55 16.09
C LEU A 159 -0.64 10.01 16.30
N MET A 160 -1.00 9.58 17.51
CA MET A 160 -2.35 9.11 17.80
C MET A 160 -3.26 10.30 18.05
N ASP A 161 -3.73 10.90 16.94
CA ASP A 161 -4.63 12.04 16.95
C ASP A 161 -5.46 12.10 15.66
N TRP A 162 -6.69 12.61 15.75
CA TRP A 162 -7.61 12.72 14.63
C TRP A 162 -8.76 13.68 14.92
N GLY A 163 -9.40 14.17 13.88
CA GLY A 163 -10.57 15.03 13.97
C GLY A 163 -10.57 16.18 12.96
N VAL A 164 -11.59 16.99 13.07
CA VAL A 164 -11.67 18.25 12.33
C VAL A 164 -10.59 19.20 12.85
N PHE A 165 -9.78 19.70 11.94
CA PHE A 165 -8.80 20.72 12.24
C PHE A 165 -8.95 21.87 11.23
N ASP A 166 -9.22 23.07 11.74
CA ASP A 166 -9.41 24.25 10.92
C ASP A 166 -8.08 24.73 10.31
N HIS A 167 -7.98 24.58 9.00
CA HIS A 167 -6.86 25.05 8.18
C HIS A 167 -7.30 25.09 6.71
N LYS A 168 -6.48 25.64 5.83
CA LYS A 168 -6.69 25.54 4.39
C LYS A 168 -6.10 24.24 3.85
N ASP A 169 -6.78 23.58 2.93
CA ASP A 169 -6.28 22.37 2.31
C ASP A 169 -4.90 22.60 1.64
N GLU A 170 -4.69 23.80 1.08
CA GLU A 170 -3.46 24.22 0.44
C GLU A 170 -2.25 24.23 1.39
N ASN A 171 -2.48 24.28 2.70
CA ASN A 171 -1.42 24.22 3.70
C ASN A 171 -1.00 22.79 4.03
N LYS A 172 -1.76 21.77 3.56
CA LYS A 172 -1.41 20.37 3.84
C LYS A 172 -0.19 19.91 3.06
N ALA A 173 0.61 19.06 3.69
CA ALA A 173 1.76 18.45 3.04
C ALA A 173 1.38 17.70 1.76
N ASP A 174 0.28 16.93 1.79
CA ASP A 174 -0.18 16.17 0.63
C ASP A 174 -0.67 17.05 -0.53
N TRP A 175 -1.24 18.23 -0.22
CA TRP A 175 -1.53 19.23 -1.25
C TRP A 175 -0.25 19.74 -1.92
N ASN A 176 0.78 20.07 -1.13
CA ASN A 176 2.06 20.55 -1.64
C ASN A 176 2.80 19.48 -2.45
N ILE A 177 2.69 18.22 -2.04
CA ILE A 177 3.21 17.06 -2.78
C ILE A 177 2.54 16.98 -4.16
N ALA A 178 1.21 17.05 -4.22
CA ALA A 178 0.47 17.05 -5.47
C ALA A 178 0.80 18.28 -6.32
N SER A 179 0.88 19.47 -5.72
CA SER A 179 1.22 20.72 -6.43
C SER A 179 2.57 20.64 -7.11
N TRP A 180 3.60 20.18 -6.38
CA TRP A 180 4.92 20.01 -6.96
C TRP A 180 4.91 19.01 -8.13
N ALA A 181 4.23 17.88 -7.98
CA ALA A 181 4.15 16.90 -9.07
C ALA A 181 3.42 17.48 -10.30
N VAL A 182 2.35 18.23 -10.08
CA VAL A 182 1.61 18.96 -11.12
C VAL A 182 2.52 19.97 -11.83
N GLU A 183 3.30 20.77 -11.10
CA GLU A 183 4.28 21.71 -11.65
C GLU A 183 5.31 20.99 -12.53
N GLN A 184 5.84 19.84 -12.08
CA GLN A 184 6.78 19.07 -12.91
C GLN A 184 6.11 18.56 -14.21
N LEU A 185 4.85 18.08 -14.14
CA LEU A 185 4.10 17.65 -15.33
C LEU A 185 3.81 18.81 -16.28
N ASP A 186 3.57 20.02 -15.76
CA ASP A 186 3.32 21.22 -16.55
C ASP A 186 4.56 21.71 -17.32
N THR A 187 5.77 21.32 -16.91
CA THR A 187 7.00 21.55 -17.70
C THR A 187 7.06 20.75 -19.00
N LYS A 188 6.16 19.77 -19.17
CA LYS A 188 6.13 18.82 -20.30
C LYS A 188 7.49 18.17 -20.54
N PRO A 189 7.93 17.28 -19.64
CA PRO A 189 9.25 16.65 -19.76
C PRO A 189 9.45 16.02 -21.15
N LYS A 190 10.59 16.28 -21.78
CA LYS A 190 10.93 15.76 -23.11
C LYS A 190 11.41 14.32 -23.06
N GLU A 191 12.09 13.96 -21.98
CA GLU A 191 12.61 12.62 -21.72
C GLU A 191 11.52 11.75 -21.07
N PRO A 192 11.52 10.42 -21.26
CA PRO A 192 10.64 9.55 -20.52
C PRO A 192 10.91 9.69 -19.01
N PHE A 193 9.87 9.84 -18.22
CA PHE A 193 10.00 10.03 -16.78
C PHE A 193 9.37 8.90 -15.98
N PHE A 194 9.97 8.61 -14.82
CA PHE A 194 9.37 7.88 -13.71
C PHE A 194 9.14 8.86 -12.57
N MET A 195 7.88 9.20 -12.30
CA MET A 195 7.51 10.15 -11.27
C MET A 195 6.78 9.42 -10.15
N SER A 196 7.41 9.35 -8.96
CA SER A 196 6.82 8.75 -7.78
C SER A 196 6.27 9.83 -6.85
N VAL A 197 4.96 9.72 -6.54
CA VAL A 197 4.20 10.65 -5.71
C VAL A 197 3.62 9.89 -4.53
N GLY A 198 4.14 10.15 -3.32
CA GLY A 198 3.74 9.44 -2.11
C GLY A 198 2.95 10.32 -1.15
N PHE A 199 1.65 10.08 -1.04
CA PHE A 199 0.78 10.75 -0.08
C PHE A 199 0.94 10.15 1.33
N PHE A 200 0.78 11.00 2.34
CA PHE A 200 0.89 10.62 3.74
C PHE A 200 -0.44 10.16 4.33
N LEU A 201 -1.52 10.90 4.08
CA LEU A 201 -2.84 10.52 4.55
C LEU A 201 -3.36 9.27 3.77
N PRO A 202 -4.20 8.43 4.42
CA PRO A 202 -4.80 8.57 5.74
C PRO A 202 -3.95 8.08 6.94
N HIS A 203 -2.62 7.97 6.82
CA HIS A 203 -1.77 7.69 7.98
C HIS A 203 -2.02 8.73 9.10
N VAL A 204 -2.05 8.26 10.34
CA VAL A 204 -2.23 9.13 11.52
C VAL A 204 -1.08 10.17 11.64
N PRO A 205 -1.37 11.37 12.12
CA PRO A 205 -2.66 11.88 12.59
C PRO A 205 -3.62 12.22 11.45
N CYS A 206 -4.89 11.80 11.62
CA CYS A 206 -5.91 11.96 10.59
C CYS A 206 -6.65 13.30 10.76
N TYR A 207 -6.10 14.38 10.25
CA TYR A 207 -6.74 15.70 10.27
C TYR A 207 -7.28 16.06 8.89
N ALA A 208 -8.52 16.52 8.83
CA ALA A 208 -9.10 17.12 7.64
C ALA A 208 -9.94 18.35 8.00
N THR A 209 -10.22 19.20 7.02
CA THR A 209 -11.12 20.35 7.19
C THR A 209 -12.58 19.89 7.24
N GLN A 210 -13.46 20.70 7.79
CA GLN A 210 -14.88 20.40 7.99
C GLN A 210 -15.54 19.90 6.68
N LYS A 211 -15.23 20.49 5.53
CA LYS A 211 -15.83 20.10 4.25
C LYS A 211 -15.65 18.63 3.87
N TRP A 212 -14.57 17.99 4.33
CA TRP A 212 -14.33 16.55 4.09
C TRP A 212 -15.12 15.69 5.06
N PHE A 213 -15.31 16.16 6.30
CA PHE A 213 -16.18 15.51 7.29
C PHE A 213 -17.65 15.60 6.92
N ASP A 214 -18.09 16.70 6.28
CA ASP A 214 -19.48 16.89 5.83
C ASP A 214 -19.91 15.88 4.77
N LEU A 215 -18.98 15.18 4.15
CA LEU A 215 -19.26 14.06 3.25
C LEU A 215 -19.83 12.84 3.98
N TYR A 216 -19.68 12.74 5.29
CA TYR A 216 -19.94 11.56 6.10
C TYR A 216 -20.85 11.88 7.29
N PRO A 217 -21.88 11.04 7.56
CA PRO A 217 -22.84 11.32 8.64
C PRO A 217 -22.14 11.28 10.01
N ASP A 218 -22.61 12.11 10.94
CA ASP A 218 -22.14 12.12 12.32
C ASP A 218 -23.04 11.25 13.20
N ASN A 219 -23.16 9.99 12.84
CA ASN A 219 -23.89 8.96 13.61
C ASN A 219 -23.28 7.59 13.36
N ASP A 220 -23.76 6.56 14.05
CA ASP A 220 -23.17 5.23 14.03
C ASP A 220 -23.34 4.45 12.72
N THR A 221 -24.09 4.98 11.75
CA THR A 221 -24.20 4.35 10.42
C THR A 221 -22.89 4.37 9.65
N VAL A 222 -21.93 5.20 10.06
CA VAL A 222 -20.58 5.28 9.48
C VAL A 222 -19.63 4.19 10.01
N LEU A 223 -20.01 3.49 11.07
CA LEU A 223 -19.13 2.50 11.71
C LEU A 223 -19.04 1.20 10.89
N PRO A 224 -17.85 0.59 10.79
CA PRO A 224 -17.70 -0.70 10.12
C PRO A 224 -18.44 -1.80 10.92
N LYS A 225 -18.79 -2.88 10.21
CA LYS A 225 -19.29 -4.08 10.87
C LYS A 225 -18.18 -4.78 11.61
N ILE A 226 -18.39 -5.03 12.89
CA ILE A 226 -17.46 -5.80 13.72
C ILE A 226 -18.18 -6.96 14.41
N LEU A 227 -17.46 -8.03 14.70
CA LEU A 227 -17.88 -9.08 15.61
C LEU A 227 -17.21 -8.84 16.97
N ARG A 228 -17.99 -8.63 18.04
CA ARG A 228 -17.43 -8.24 19.36
C ARG A 228 -16.43 -9.24 19.94
N ASN A 229 -16.66 -10.54 19.72
CA ASN A 229 -15.78 -11.61 20.18
C ASN A 229 -14.93 -12.22 19.06
N ASP A 230 -14.66 -11.46 18.03
CA ASP A 230 -13.98 -11.89 16.80
C ASP A 230 -12.63 -12.59 17.04
N ARG A 231 -11.94 -12.26 18.11
CA ARG A 231 -10.65 -12.88 18.46
C ARG A 231 -10.76 -14.07 19.42
N ALA A 232 -11.96 -14.57 19.70
CA ALA A 232 -12.15 -15.69 20.65
C ALA A 232 -11.55 -17.01 20.14
N ASP A 233 -11.54 -17.22 18.83
CA ASP A 233 -11.02 -18.42 18.18
C ASP A 233 -9.63 -18.20 17.52
N THR A 234 -9.04 -17.02 17.68
CA THR A 234 -7.68 -16.74 17.18
C THR A 234 -6.62 -17.20 18.18
N PRO A 235 -5.44 -17.64 17.72
CA PRO A 235 -4.32 -18.00 18.59
C PRO A 235 -3.88 -16.85 19.50
N ARG A 236 -3.44 -17.17 20.72
CA ARG A 236 -2.89 -16.18 21.65
C ARG A 236 -1.73 -15.39 21.07
N PHE A 237 -0.94 -15.99 20.20
CA PHE A 237 0.18 -15.35 19.56
C PHE A 237 -0.24 -14.16 18.70
N SER A 238 -1.41 -14.21 18.04
CA SER A 238 -1.97 -13.07 17.29
C SER A 238 -2.20 -11.84 18.17
N TRP A 239 -2.52 -12.04 19.44
CA TRP A 239 -2.67 -10.96 20.42
C TRP A 239 -1.32 -10.36 20.80
N TYR A 240 -0.29 -11.19 20.98
CA TYR A 240 1.06 -10.75 21.30
C TYR A 240 1.61 -9.80 20.24
N MET A 241 1.33 -10.07 18.96
CA MET A 241 1.79 -9.23 17.84
C MET A 241 1.31 -7.77 17.92
N HIS A 242 0.20 -7.53 18.64
CA HIS A 242 -0.37 -6.19 18.84
C HIS A 242 -0.10 -5.59 20.22
N TRP A 243 0.35 -6.37 21.18
CA TRP A 243 0.36 -5.99 22.59
C TRP A 243 1.19 -4.74 22.89
N TYR A 244 2.33 -4.60 22.24
CA TYR A 244 3.27 -3.49 22.46
C TYR A 244 3.13 -2.31 21.50
N LEU A 245 2.07 -2.28 20.70
CA LEU A 245 1.91 -1.25 19.69
C LEU A 245 1.15 -0.06 20.27
N PRO A 246 1.53 1.20 19.92
CA PRO A 246 0.89 2.40 20.42
C PRO A 246 -0.50 2.67 19.80
N GLU A 247 -0.93 1.83 18.86
CA GLU A 247 -2.23 1.90 18.23
C GLU A 247 -3.33 1.67 19.27
N VAL A 248 -4.38 2.47 19.16
CA VAL A 248 -5.46 2.52 20.14
C VAL A 248 -6.31 1.24 20.08
N ARG A 249 -6.67 0.68 21.23
CA ARG A 249 -7.60 -0.45 21.30
C ARG A 249 -9.02 0.00 21.03
N HIS A 250 -9.82 -0.86 20.39
CA HIS A 250 -11.22 -0.56 20.12
C HIS A 250 -12.00 -0.22 21.41
N LYS A 251 -11.77 -0.96 22.49
CA LYS A 251 -12.38 -0.64 23.79
C LYS A 251 -12.09 0.80 24.26
N TRP A 252 -10.86 1.30 24.09
CA TRP A 252 -10.56 2.69 24.43
C TRP A 252 -11.36 3.68 23.58
N LEU A 253 -11.54 3.38 22.30
CA LEU A 253 -12.34 4.23 21.39
C LEU A 253 -13.80 4.28 21.83
N GLU A 254 -14.38 3.16 22.25
CA GLU A 254 -15.76 3.10 22.77
C GLU A 254 -15.86 3.87 24.11
N ASP A 255 -14.99 3.57 25.07
CA ASP A 255 -15.00 4.17 26.41
C ASP A 255 -14.82 5.71 26.37
N ASN A 256 -14.16 6.25 25.33
CA ASN A 256 -13.90 7.68 25.18
C ASN A 256 -14.72 8.34 24.07
N ASN A 257 -15.71 7.67 23.49
CA ASN A 257 -16.56 8.15 22.40
C ASN A 257 -15.74 8.62 21.17
N GLN A 258 -14.63 7.95 20.88
CA GLN A 258 -13.73 8.33 19.79
C GLN A 258 -13.83 7.46 18.54
N TRP A 259 -14.55 6.34 18.57
CA TRP A 259 -14.58 5.41 17.44
C TRP A 259 -15.17 6.05 16.18
N ARG A 260 -16.33 6.67 16.30
CA ARG A 260 -16.98 7.39 15.19
C ARG A 260 -16.08 8.51 14.65
N ASN A 261 -15.47 9.28 15.55
CA ASN A 261 -14.58 10.36 15.16
C ASN A 261 -13.36 9.86 14.38
N LEU A 262 -12.74 8.75 14.82
CA LEU A 262 -11.63 8.11 14.10
C LEU A 262 -12.05 7.63 12.70
N VAL A 263 -13.17 6.92 12.60
CA VAL A 263 -13.69 6.39 11.32
C VAL A 263 -13.99 7.53 10.34
N ARG A 264 -14.70 8.57 10.80
CA ARG A 264 -14.97 9.77 9.97
C ARG A 264 -13.70 10.47 9.54
N SER A 265 -12.72 10.57 10.43
CA SER A 265 -11.43 11.21 10.14
C SER A 265 -10.67 10.45 9.05
N TYR A 266 -10.65 9.12 9.13
CA TYR A 266 -10.02 8.28 8.12
C TYR A 266 -10.70 8.42 6.76
N LEU A 267 -12.03 8.35 6.70
CA LEU A 267 -12.82 8.55 5.48
C LEU A 267 -12.62 9.95 4.88
N ALA A 268 -12.62 10.99 5.72
CA ALA A 268 -12.39 12.38 5.31
C ALA A 268 -11.00 12.55 4.69
N CYS A 269 -9.97 11.97 5.32
CA CYS A 269 -8.61 11.97 4.81
C CYS A 269 -8.50 11.19 3.48
N THR A 270 -9.16 10.04 3.37
CA THR A 270 -9.21 9.26 2.13
C THR A 270 -9.83 10.07 0.98
N SER A 271 -10.96 10.76 1.20
CA SER A 271 -11.58 11.62 0.18
C SER A 271 -10.71 12.84 -0.18
N PHE A 272 -9.99 13.40 0.80
CA PHE A 272 -9.02 14.45 0.50
C PHE A 272 -7.90 13.93 -0.41
N ILE A 273 -7.35 12.75 -0.15
CA ILE A 273 -6.31 12.14 -1.01
C ILE A 273 -6.85 11.79 -2.40
N ASP A 274 -8.08 11.28 -2.49
CA ASP A 274 -8.73 11.06 -3.78
C ASP A 274 -8.75 12.35 -4.63
N SER A 275 -9.03 13.50 -4.00
CA SER A 275 -8.99 14.79 -4.71
C SER A 275 -7.59 15.16 -5.21
N GLN A 276 -6.53 14.78 -4.48
CA GLN A 276 -5.15 15.01 -4.92
C GLN A 276 -4.77 14.09 -6.11
N VAL A 277 -5.23 12.83 -6.08
CA VAL A 277 -5.12 11.93 -7.24
C VAL A 277 -5.81 12.55 -8.45
N GLY A 278 -7.00 13.14 -8.27
CA GLY A 278 -7.72 13.88 -9.32
C GLY A 278 -6.88 15.02 -9.92
N ARG A 279 -6.15 15.79 -9.11
CA ARG A 279 -5.26 16.85 -9.59
C ARG A 279 -4.16 16.31 -10.49
N LEU A 280 -3.54 15.18 -10.13
CA LEU A 280 -2.51 14.52 -10.95
C LEU A 280 -3.07 14.04 -12.28
N MET A 281 -4.25 13.38 -12.27
CA MET A 281 -4.90 12.90 -13.49
C MET A 281 -5.26 14.06 -14.44
N ASN A 282 -5.77 15.16 -13.88
CA ASN A 282 -6.08 16.35 -14.65
C ASN A 282 -4.83 17.01 -15.26
N ALA A 283 -3.69 16.99 -14.53
CA ALA A 283 -2.41 17.49 -15.04
C ALA A 283 -1.89 16.65 -16.21
N LEU A 284 -1.93 15.32 -16.11
CA LEU A 284 -1.58 14.46 -17.24
C LEU A 284 -2.43 14.77 -18.47
N LYS A 285 -3.76 14.86 -18.30
CA LYS A 285 -4.70 15.09 -19.41
C LYS A 285 -4.49 16.44 -20.08
N ARG A 286 -4.40 17.55 -19.31
CA ARG A 286 -4.23 18.90 -19.91
C ARG A 286 -2.89 19.08 -20.62
N ASN A 287 -1.89 18.27 -20.26
CA ASN A 287 -0.57 18.31 -20.90
C ASN A 287 -0.42 17.30 -22.06
N GLY A 288 -1.46 16.51 -22.37
CA GLY A 288 -1.43 15.49 -23.41
C GLY A 288 -0.47 14.34 -23.09
N LEU A 289 -0.26 14.06 -21.80
CA LEU A 289 0.64 12.99 -21.32
C LEU A 289 -0.12 11.71 -20.95
N ASP A 290 -1.45 11.79 -20.84
CA ASP A 290 -2.28 10.72 -20.26
C ASP A 290 -2.33 9.46 -21.14
N GLU A 291 -2.26 9.59 -22.47
CA GLU A 291 -2.25 8.44 -23.39
C GLU A 291 -0.89 7.70 -23.44
N ASN A 292 0.20 8.38 -23.09
CA ASN A 292 1.55 7.82 -23.07
C ASN A 292 2.13 7.72 -21.65
N THR A 293 1.30 7.47 -20.64
CA THR A 293 1.75 7.31 -19.26
C THR A 293 1.14 6.05 -18.67
N VAL A 294 1.99 5.11 -18.23
CA VAL A 294 1.60 4.01 -17.34
C VAL A 294 1.41 4.58 -15.95
N ILE A 295 0.22 4.40 -15.39
CA ILE A 295 -0.14 4.84 -14.04
C ILE A 295 -0.23 3.62 -13.14
N VAL A 296 0.46 3.65 -12.00
CA VAL A 296 0.34 2.63 -10.96
C VAL A 296 -0.08 3.32 -9.67
N LEU A 297 -1.23 2.96 -9.12
CA LEU A 297 -1.70 3.41 -7.82
C LEU A 297 -1.71 2.25 -6.84
N TRP A 298 -1.15 2.45 -5.64
CA TRP A 298 -1.01 1.43 -4.61
C TRP A 298 -0.97 2.04 -3.21
N SER A 299 -1.24 1.22 -2.18
CA SER A 299 -0.95 1.55 -0.77
C SER A 299 0.08 0.57 -0.21
N ASP A 300 0.86 1.00 0.77
CA ASP A 300 1.92 0.17 1.34
C ASP A 300 1.41 -0.95 2.26
N HIS A 301 0.30 -0.76 2.95
CA HIS A 301 -0.44 -1.76 3.75
C HIS A 301 -1.82 -1.21 4.12
N GLY A 302 -2.62 -2.05 4.77
CA GLY A 302 -3.93 -1.66 5.26
C GLY A 302 -3.92 -1.08 6.69
N TRP A 303 -5.11 -0.91 7.26
CA TRP A 303 -5.36 -0.34 8.58
C TRP A 303 -6.70 -0.81 9.14
N HIS A 304 -6.72 -1.35 10.36
CA HIS A 304 -7.94 -1.68 11.09
C HIS A 304 -8.56 -0.45 11.74
N LEU A 305 -9.88 -0.39 11.77
CA LEU A 305 -10.67 0.71 12.35
C LEU A 305 -11.71 0.23 13.36
N GLY A 306 -11.44 -0.90 14.03
CA GLY A 306 -12.28 -1.55 15.03
C GLY A 306 -12.41 -3.06 14.82
N GLU A 307 -12.18 -3.53 13.60
CA GLU A 307 -12.15 -4.96 13.26
C GLU A 307 -11.10 -5.68 14.10
N LYS A 308 -11.34 -6.93 14.46
CA LYS A 308 -10.48 -7.70 15.38
C LYS A 308 -10.25 -7.01 16.74
N ALA A 309 -11.16 -6.11 17.16
CA ALA A 309 -11.09 -5.32 18.40
C ALA A 309 -9.82 -4.44 18.52
N ILE A 310 -9.25 -4.02 17.40
CA ILE A 310 -8.03 -3.22 17.32
C ILE A 310 -8.18 -2.05 16.34
N THR A 311 -7.20 -1.15 16.36
CA THR A 311 -6.94 -0.20 15.29
C THR A 311 -5.51 -0.35 14.83
N GLY A 312 -5.22 0.16 13.63
CA GLY A 312 -3.85 0.19 13.14
C GLY A 312 -3.49 -0.97 12.23
N LYS A 313 -2.22 -1.12 12.01
CA LYS A 313 -1.54 -2.06 11.13
C LYS A 313 -0.86 -3.17 11.93
N ASN A 314 0.08 -3.89 11.34
CA ASN A 314 0.86 -4.96 11.97
C ASN A 314 0.04 -6.23 12.26
N THR A 315 -0.86 -6.58 11.33
CA THR A 315 -1.63 -7.83 11.37
C THR A 315 -1.44 -8.62 10.08
N LEU A 316 -1.85 -9.89 10.09
CA LEU A 316 -1.86 -10.74 8.90
C LEU A 316 -3.29 -10.94 8.35
N TRP A 317 -4.30 -10.30 8.94
CA TRP A 317 -5.68 -10.28 8.44
C TRP A 317 -5.86 -9.33 7.25
N ASP A 318 -6.98 -9.46 6.55
CA ASP A 318 -7.24 -8.71 5.30
C ASP A 318 -7.15 -7.19 5.51
N ASP A 319 -7.78 -6.65 6.57
CA ASP A 319 -7.76 -5.20 6.84
C ASP A 319 -6.36 -4.61 7.02
N GLY A 320 -5.41 -5.41 7.51
CA GLY A 320 -4.01 -5.01 7.63
C GLY A 320 -3.17 -5.23 6.38
N THR A 321 -3.61 -6.09 5.45
CA THR A 321 -2.78 -6.56 4.34
C THR A 321 -3.33 -6.28 2.95
N ARG A 322 -4.65 -6.22 2.79
CA ARG A 322 -5.32 -5.94 1.51
C ARG A 322 -5.23 -4.45 1.19
N VAL A 323 -4.79 -4.16 -0.01
CA VAL A 323 -4.45 -2.79 -0.44
C VAL A 323 -5.00 -2.49 -1.82
N PRO A 324 -5.27 -1.21 -2.16
CA PRO A 324 -5.52 -0.84 -3.53
C PRO A 324 -4.30 -1.11 -4.41
N LEU A 325 -4.58 -1.63 -5.62
CA LEU A 325 -3.61 -1.76 -6.70
C LEU A 325 -4.33 -1.57 -8.04
N ILE A 326 -3.92 -0.56 -8.78
CA ILE A 326 -4.47 -0.21 -10.09
C ILE A 326 -3.31 0.00 -11.06
N PHE A 327 -3.42 -0.58 -12.25
CA PHE A 327 -2.59 -0.24 -13.40
C PHE A 327 -3.48 0.37 -14.49
N ALA A 328 -3.03 1.45 -15.14
CA ALA A 328 -3.72 2.07 -16.28
C ALA A 328 -2.71 2.64 -17.27
N GLY A 329 -3.09 2.76 -18.55
CA GLY A 329 -2.26 3.34 -19.60
C GLY A 329 -1.73 2.31 -20.60
N PRO A 330 -0.65 2.61 -21.35
CA PRO A 330 -0.11 1.73 -22.38
C PRO A 330 0.17 0.31 -21.88
N GLY A 331 -0.25 -0.70 -22.64
CA GLY A 331 -0.06 -2.11 -22.31
C GLY A 331 -1.04 -2.64 -21.25
N VAL A 332 -2.03 -1.84 -20.80
CA VAL A 332 -3.03 -2.24 -19.80
C VAL A 332 -4.44 -2.21 -20.42
N LYS A 333 -5.16 -3.29 -20.31
CA LYS A 333 -6.54 -3.34 -20.81
C LYS A 333 -7.48 -2.57 -19.88
N PRO A 334 -8.26 -1.59 -20.38
CA PRO A 334 -9.15 -0.79 -19.55
C PRO A 334 -10.41 -1.56 -19.13
N GLY A 335 -11.04 -1.07 -18.05
CA GLY A 335 -12.35 -1.54 -17.59
C GLY A 335 -12.33 -2.94 -16.97
N GLN A 336 -11.18 -3.45 -16.55
CA GLN A 336 -11.07 -4.79 -15.97
C GLN A 336 -10.97 -4.78 -14.45
N VAL A 337 -11.59 -5.79 -13.83
CA VAL A 337 -11.46 -6.10 -12.41
C VAL A 337 -10.86 -7.50 -12.26
N CYS A 338 -9.67 -7.56 -11.65
CA CYS A 338 -8.94 -8.80 -11.42
C CYS A 338 -9.10 -9.27 -9.98
N THR A 339 -9.65 -10.46 -9.78
CA THR A 339 -9.83 -11.11 -8.47
C THR A 339 -8.69 -12.07 -8.11
N GLN A 340 -7.76 -12.29 -9.02
CA GLN A 340 -6.58 -13.12 -8.74
C GLN A 340 -5.68 -12.45 -7.71
N PRO A 341 -5.04 -13.23 -6.81
CA PRO A 341 -4.14 -12.66 -5.82
C PRO A 341 -2.97 -11.94 -6.50
N ALA A 342 -2.62 -10.75 -6.00
CA ALA A 342 -1.48 -9.97 -6.45
C ALA A 342 -0.67 -9.48 -5.25
N GLU A 343 0.59 -9.21 -5.47
CA GLU A 343 1.51 -8.70 -4.45
C GLU A 343 2.09 -7.37 -4.90
N LEU A 344 2.36 -6.45 -3.97
CA LEU A 344 2.98 -5.17 -4.35
C LEU A 344 4.38 -5.36 -4.98
N LEU A 345 5.12 -6.37 -4.57
CA LEU A 345 6.44 -6.65 -5.18
C LEU A 345 6.35 -7.16 -6.63
N ASP A 346 5.15 -7.53 -7.09
CA ASP A 346 4.89 -7.86 -8.49
C ASP A 346 4.96 -6.62 -9.40
N ILE A 347 4.82 -5.42 -8.82
CA ILE A 347 4.90 -4.16 -9.56
C ILE A 347 6.23 -4.02 -10.29
N TYR A 348 7.34 -4.41 -9.65
CA TYR A 348 8.68 -4.27 -10.24
C TYR A 348 8.78 -5.06 -11.56
N PRO A 349 8.62 -6.40 -11.59
CA PRO A 349 8.70 -7.16 -12.84
C PRO A 349 7.58 -6.80 -13.84
N THR A 350 6.44 -6.31 -13.37
CA THR A 350 5.34 -5.87 -14.25
C THR A 350 5.73 -4.59 -14.98
N LEU A 351 6.25 -3.59 -14.28
CA LEU A 351 6.68 -2.34 -14.89
C LEU A 351 7.84 -2.56 -15.87
N THR A 352 8.85 -3.36 -15.49
CA THR A 352 9.95 -3.65 -16.42
C THR A 352 9.47 -4.31 -17.69
N GLY A 353 8.49 -5.21 -17.60
CA GLY A 353 7.91 -5.85 -18.78
C GLY A 353 7.02 -4.92 -19.61
N LEU A 354 6.18 -4.07 -18.98
CA LEU A 354 5.35 -3.08 -19.69
C LEU A 354 6.18 -2.04 -20.45
N LEU A 355 7.39 -1.78 -19.98
CA LEU A 355 8.31 -0.80 -20.55
C LEU A 355 9.36 -1.42 -21.49
N ASP A 356 9.19 -2.69 -21.83
CA ASP A 356 10.09 -3.48 -22.69
C ASP A 356 11.58 -3.35 -22.26
N LEU A 357 11.82 -3.46 -20.95
CA LEU A 357 13.15 -3.46 -20.38
C LEU A 357 13.68 -4.88 -20.19
N PRO A 358 15.00 -5.08 -20.16
CA PRO A 358 15.57 -6.39 -19.87
C PRO A 358 14.96 -7.01 -18.59
N GLU A 359 14.83 -8.32 -18.57
CA GLU A 359 14.34 -9.03 -17.38
C GLU A 359 15.35 -8.89 -16.23
N LYS A 360 14.90 -8.40 -15.09
CA LYS A 360 15.69 -8.38 -13.86
C LYS A 360 15.57 -9.73 -13.15
N LYS A 361 16.63 -10.53 -13.20
CA LYS A 361 16.71 -11.81 -12.47
C LYS A 361 16.79 -11.61 -10.95
N GLY A 362 16.36 -12.61 -10.20
CA GLY A 362 16.46 -12.66 -8.74
C GLY A 362 15.40 -11.82 -8.00
N LEU A 363 14.32 -11.44 -8.66
CA LEU A 363 13.14 -10.89 -8.00
C LEU A 363 12.28 -12.01 -7.40
N ASP A 364 11.72 -11.76 -6.21
CA ASP A 364 10.72 -12.64 -5.60
C ASP A 364 9.31 -12.42 -6.19
N GLY A 365 9.09 -11.24 -6.81
CA GLY A 365 7.85 -10.86 -7.48
C GLY A 365 7.68 -11.52 -8.86
N ARG A 366 6.45 -11.50 -9.34
CA ARG A 366 6.06 -12.09 -10.63
C ARG A 366 5.25 -11.09 -11.44
N SER A 367 5.53 -11.00 -12.73
CA SER A 367 4.80 -10.07 -13.61
C SER A 367 3.29 -10.35 -13.61
N LEU A 368 2.51 -9.27 -13.53
CA LEU A 368 1.05 -9.25 -13.65
C LEU A 368 0.59 -8.99 -15.08
N ILE A 369 1.48 -8.91 -16.07
CA ILE A 369 1.11 -8.65 -17.48
C ILE A 369 0.00 -9.60 -17.96
N PRO A 370 0.01 -10.90 -17.68
CA PRO A 370 -1.09 -11.76 -18.07
C PRO A 370 -2.45 -11.27 -17.53
N GLN A 371 -2.51 -10.81 -16.28
CA GLN A 371 -3.73 -10.28 -15.66
C GLN A 371 -4.09 -8.87 -16.16
N LEU A 372 -3.11 -8.10 -16.60
CA LEU A 372 -3.35 -6.78 -17.23
C LEU A 372 -3.93 -6.91 -18.64
N GLN A 373 -3.68 -8.01 -19.32
CA GLN A 373 -4.23 -8.34 -20.65
C GLN A 373 -5.58 -9.06 -20.56
N ASP A 374 -5.72 -9.94 -19.57
CA ASP A 374 -6.96 -10.66 -19.27
C ASP A 374 -7.09 -10.82 -17.74
N ALA A 375 -7.99 -10.06 -17.13
CA ALA A 375 -8.22 -10.11 -15.69
C ALA A 375 -8.63 -11.49 -15.16
N LYS A 376 -9.09 -12.40 -16.04
CA LYS A 376 -9.42 -13.81 -15.72
C LYS A 376 -8.24 -14.77 -15.83
N ALA A 377 -7.10 -14.32 -16.37
CA ALA A 377 -5.90 -15.14 -16.48
C ALA A 377 -5.50 -15.66 -15.09
N LYS A 378 -5.43 -16.99 -14.97
CA LYS A 378 -5.21 -17.66 -13.68
C LYS A 378 -3.80 -17.42 -13.17
N ARG A 379 -3.70 -17.09 -11.89
CA ARG A 379 -2.44 -16.98 -11.17
C ARG A 379 -2.25 -18.17 -10.24
N ARG A 380 -1.15 -18.90 -10.40
CA ARG A 380 -0.86 -20.11 -9.61
C ARG A 380 -0.24 -19.81 -8.23
N HIS A 381 0.19 -18.58 -8.02
CA HIS A 381 0.88 -18.17 -6.79
C HIS A 381 -0.02 -17.27 -5.94
N PRO A 382 -0.22 -17.59 -4.66
CA PRO A 382 -0.92 -16.73 -3.73
C PRO A 382 -0.07 -15.49 -3.40
N ALA A 383 -0.70 -14.48 -2.82
CA ALA A 383 0.01 -13.39 -2.18
C ALA A 383 0.54 -13.82 -0.82
N ILE A 384 1.76 -13.39 -0.47
CA ILE A 384 2.41 -13.73 0.80
C ILE A 384 2.77 -12.45 1.54
N THR A 385 2.27 -12.34 2.76
CA THR A 385 2.60 -11.24 3.69
C THR A 385 3.40 -11.80 4.85
N THR A 386 4.46 -11.11 5.25
CA THR A 386 5.28 -11.46 6.41
C THR A 386 5.27 -10.34 7.43
N HIS A 387 4.90 -10.64 8.67
CA HIS A 387 4.97 -9.69 9.79
C HIS A 387 5.95 -10.16 10.84
N ASN A 388 7.12 -9.53 10.89
CA ASN A 388 8.29 -10.00 11.64
C ASN A 388 8.74 -11.39 11.17
N HIS A 389 9.75 -11.94 11.83
CA HIS A 389 10.31 -13.25 11.50
C HIS A 389 9.29 -14.37 11.78
N ASP A 390 9.20 -15.36 10.92
CA ASP A 390 8.35 -16.56 11.05
C ASP A 390 6.83 -16.36 11.15
N ASN A 391 6.30 -15.16 10.91
CA ASN A 391 4.84 -14.97 10.85
C ASN A 391 4.43 -14.66 9.42
N HIS A 392 3.63 -15.53 8.82
CA HIS A 392 3.29 -15.47 7.40
C HIS A 392 1.80 -15.63 7.16
N GLY A 393 1.24 -14.76 6.33
CA GLY A 393 -0.07 -14.91 5.74
C GLY A 393 0.04 -15.33 4.28
N VAL A 394 -0.76 -16.30 3.85
CA VAL A 394 -0.85 -16.79 2.47
C VAL A 394 -2.27 -16.57 1.98
N ARG A 395 -2.47 -15.65 1.04
CA ARG A 395 -3.77 -15.27 0.47
C ARG A 395 -3.89 -15.78 -0.96
N SER A 396 -4.66 -16.86 -1.13
CA SER A 396 -5.03 -17.38 -2.43
C SER A 396 -6.33 -16.73 -2.96
N GLU A 397 -6.85 -17.17 -4.09
CA GLU A 397 -8.10 -16.61 -4.66
C GLU A 397 -9.28 -16.68 -3.66
N HIS A 398 -9.35 -17.76 -2.87
CA HIS A 398 -10.52 -18.07 -2.03
C HIS A 398 -10.20 -18.24 -0.56
N TRP A 399 -8.94 -18.35 -0.17
CA TRP A 399 -8.55 -18.71 1.18
C TRP A 399 -7.49 -17.76 1.73
N ARG A 400 -7.59 -17.47 3.01
CA ARG A 400 -6.51 -16.91 3.80
C ARG A 400 -6.02 -17.96 4.80
N TYR A 401 -4.73 -18.21 4.76
CA TYR A 401 -4.03 -19.05 5.73
C TYR A 401 -2.97 -18.20 6.44
N ILE A 402 -2.90 -18.32 7.75
CA ILE A 402 -1.88 -17.62 8.58
C ILE A 402 -1.16 -18.68 9.40
N GLN A 403 0.17 -18.57 9.44
CA GLN A 403 1.02 -19.33 10.35
C GLN A 403 1.85 -18.36 11.17
N TYR A 404 1.85 -18.57 12.48
CA TYR A 404 2.62 -17.79 13.44
C TYR A 404 3.92 -18.50 13.82
N ALA A 405 4.87 -17.74 14.42
CA ALA A 405 6.17 -18.24 14.81
C ALA A 405 6.14 -19.33 15.90
N ASP A 406 5.08 -19.38 16.72
CA ASP A 406 4.84 -20.44 17.70
C ASP A 406 4.22 -21.71 17.11
N GLY A 407 3.98 -21.73 15.79
CA GLY A 407 3.37 -22.82 15.06
C GLY A 407 1.83 -22.81 15.06
N SER A 408 1.19 -21.87 15.76
CA SER A 408 -0.27 -21.73 15.71
C SER A 408 -0.74 -21.19 14.34
N GLU A 409 -2.01 -21.48 14.01
CA GLU A 409 -2.53 -21.30 12.65
C GLU A 409 -3.92 -20.69 12.65
N GLU A 410 -4.22 -19.99 11.55
CA GLU A 410 -5.57 -19.56 11.20
C GLU A 410 -5.89 -19.91 9.74
N LEU A 411 -7.17 -20.19 9.45
CA LEU A 411 -7.66 -20.43 8.08
C LEU A 411 -9.06 -19.84 7.93
N TYR A 412 -9.28 -19.11 6.82
CA TYR A 412 -10.56 -18.48 6.50
C TYR A 412 -10.98 -18.76 5.05
N ASP A 413 -12.26 -19.08 4.83
CA ASP A 413 -12.87 -19.17 3.49
C ASP A 413 -13.42 -17.80 3.09
N MET A 414 -12.65 -17.02 2.38
CA MET A 414 -12.95 -15.63 2.01
C MET A 414 -14.19 -15.46 1.09
N ARG A 415 -14.74 -16.55 0.57
CA ARG A 415 -16.01 -16.52 -0.21
C ARG A 415 -17.23 -16.46 0.71
N LYS A 416 -17.11 -17.05 1.92
CA LYS A 416 -18.19 -17.19 2.90
C LYS A 416 -18.01 -16.29 4.10
N ASP A 417 -16.78 -16.01 4.44
CA ASP A 417 -16.36 -15.23 5.59
C ASP A 417 -15.30 -14.18 5.16
N PRO A 418 -15.70 -13.15 4.42
CA PRO A 418 -14.78 -12.10 3.99
C PRO A 418 -14.24 -11.23 5.13
N ASN A 419 -14.87 -11.31 6.33
CA ASN A 419 -14.42 -10.57 7.50
C ASN A 419 -13.53 -11.40 8.45
N GLU A 420 -13.19 -12.62 8.05
CA GLU A 420 -12.31 -13.53 8.84
C GLU A 420 -12.81 -13.77 10.29
N TRP A 421 -14.14 -13.95 10.46
CA TRP A 421 -14.78 -14.13 11.78
C TRP A 421 -14.69 -15.53 12.35
N THR A 422 -14.47 -16.55 11.51
CA THR A 422 -14.47 -17.95 11.94
C THR A 422 -13.18 -18.64 11.53
N ASN A 423 -12.31 -18.93 12.48
CA ASN A 423 -11.07 -19.65 12.24
C ASN A 423 -11.34 -21.15 12.02
N LEU A 424 -11.06 -21.64 10.81
CA LEU A 424 -11.27 -23.01 10.38
C LEU A 424 -10.05 -23.91 10.58
N ALA A 425 -8.94 -23.41 11.13
CA ALA A 425 -7.68 -24.15 11.17
C ALA A 425 -7.73 -25.44 12.02
N SER A 426 -8.60 -25.49 13.03
CA SER A 426 -8.78 -26.66 13.90
C SER A 426 -9.72 -27.74 13.33
N ASP A 427 -10.49 -27.46 12.25
CA ASP A 427 -11.40 -28.43 11.64
C ASP A 427 -10.64 -29.36 10.68
N PRO A 428 -10.59 -30.67 10.96
CA PRO A 428 -9.87 -31.67 10.13
C PRO A 428 -10.29 -31.69 8.66
N LYS A 429 -11.52 -31.24 8.34
CA LYS A 429 -12.02 -31.16 6.97
C LYS A 429 -11.14 -30.26 6.09
N PHE A 430 -10.47 -29.28 6.66
CA PHE A 430 -9.64 -28.32 5.94
C PHE A 430 -8.13 -28.66 5.95
N ALA A 431 -7.72 -29.81 6.50
CA ALA A 431 -6.32 -30.23 6.57
C ALA A 431 -5.62 -30.20 5.18
N LYS A 432 -6.31 -30.60 4.11
CA LYS A 432 -5.77 -30.54 2.74
C LYS A 432 -5.58 -29.11 2.24
N VAL A 433 -6.47 -28.18 2.63
CA VAL A 433 -6.36 -26.77 2.28
C VAL A 433 -5.15 -26.16 2.98
N ILE A 434 -4.99 -26.42 4.27
CA ILE A 434 -3.83 -25.98 5.08
C ILE A 434 -2.54 -26.52 4.48
N ALA A 435 -2.44 -27.83 4.23
CA ALA A 435 -1.26 -28.46 3.66
C ALA A 435 -0.86 -27.85 2.30
N ARG A 436 -1.84 -27.50 1.46
CA ARG A 436 -1.60 -26.80 0.19
C ARG A 436 -1.04 -25.40 0.41
N HIS A 437 -1.54 -24.64 1.39
CA HIS A 437 -1.08 -23.27 1.63
C HIS A 437 0.31 -23.23 2.28
N LYS A 438 0.63 -24.20 3.15
CA LYS A 438 1.97 -24.36 3.74
C LYS A 438 3.08 -24.51 2.68
N GLN A 439 2.78 -25.03 1.50
CA GLN A 439 3.77 -25.18 0.42
C GLN A 439 4.26 -23.82 -0.13
N PHE A 440 3.51 -22.74 0.10
CA PHE A 440 3.84 -21.39 -0.34
C PHE A 440 4.57 -20.56 0.71
N LEU A 441 4.72 -21.06 1.93
CA LEU A 441 5.48 -20.37 2.96
C LEU A 441 6.92 -20.08 2.47
N PRO A 442 7.50 -18.94 2.83
CA PRO A 442 8.83 -18.56 2.39
C PRO A 442 9.88 -19.62 2.75
N LYS A 443 10.60 -20.10 1.75
CA LYS A 443 11.74 -21.03 1.98
C LYS A 443 12.98 -20.32 2.52
N ILE A 444 13.14 -19.04 2.19
CA ILE A 444 14.16 -18.17 2.75
C ILE A 444 13.49 -17.35 3.84
N ASN A 445 13.97 -17.46 5.05
CA ASN A 445 13.42 -16.78 6.21
C ASN A 445 14.57 -16.27 7.09
N ARG A 446 15.16 -15.17 6.66
CA ARG A 446 16.31 -14.56 7.33
C ARG A 446 15.89 -13.96 8.66
N LYS A 447 16.75 -14.08 9.65
CA LYS A 447 16.62 -13.35 10.92
C LYS A 447 16.61 -11.83 10.66
N PRO A 448 16.08 -11.03 11.60
CA PRO A 448 16.10 -9.57 11.47
C PRO A 448 17.51 -9.05 11.16
N ALA A 449 17.60 -8.19 10.13
CA ALA A 449 18.84 -7.59 9.69
C ALA A 449 19.51 -6.77 10.80
N LEU A 450 20.82 -6.63 10.74
CA LEU A 450 21.57 -5.82 11.71
C LEU A 450 21.00 -4.39 11.80
N GLY A 451 20.80 -3.90 13.02
CA GLY A 451 20.20 -2.58 13.28
C GLY A 451 18.67 -2.57 13.26
N SER A 452 18.02 -3.73 13.18
CA SER A 452 16.58 -3.85 13.28
C SER A 452 16.07 -3.37 14.64
N LYS A 453 15.14 -2.42 14.60
CA LYS A 453 14.47 -1.86 15.78
C LYS A 453 13.15 -1.21 15.35
N ASN A 454 12.35 -0.80 16.32
CA ASN A 454 11.04 -0.19 16.12
C ASN A 454 10.07 -1.15 15.40
N ARG A 455 9.14 -1.69 16.13
CA ARG A 455 8.16 -2.69 15.66
C ARG A 455 8.75 -4.08 15.39
N ILE A 456 9.93 -4.39 15.93
CA ILE A 456 10.46 -5.75 15.96
C ILE A 456 9.92 -6.46 17.19
N LEU A 457 9.36 -7.64 16.98
CA LEU A 457 8.93 -8.54 18.05
C LEU A 457 10.10 -9.47 18.43
N LEU A 458 10.24 -9.73 19.72
CA LEU A 458 11.23 -10.66 20.26
C LEU A 458 10.51 -11.89 20.80
N TYR A 459 10.78 -13.05 20.26
CA TYR A 459 10.27 -14.37 20.69
C TYR A 459 11.26 -15.49 20.30
#